data_8cdeb92a67b2efd45c6e2ae964a27665
#
_entry.id   8cdeb92a67b2efd45c6e2ae964a27665
#
_cell.length_a   1.000
_cell.length_b   1.000
_cell.length_c   1.000
_cell.angle_alpha   90.00
_cell.angle_beta   90.00
_cell.angle_gamma   90.00
#
_symmetry.space_group_name_H-M   'P 1'
#
loop_
_entity.id
_entity.type
_entity.pdbx_description
1 polymer ?
#
loop_
_entity_poly.entity_id
_entity_poly.type
_entity_poly.pdbx_seq_one_letter_code
_entity_poly.pdbx_strand_id
1 'polypeptide(L)'
;MKIGILQAGHAPDEMRPQTENYGALCANLLDGHGFEFDVFSVVNDQFPESELQADAWLITGSRHGVYEDLPFIQPLKALILRIVAAKKPLVGICFGHQIIAQTMGGHVEKFSGGWSIGLTDYQFEGQKVRINAWHQDQVVTLPPKARCTGSSAFCKYAFLEYEDAIFSLQAHPEFNSAFIQGLIQFRGQKTVPQTLLETAQSKLSDLNSNDILAEKIATFFKSKAG
;
A
#
# COMPACT_ATOMS: atom_id res chain seq x y z
N MET A 1 2.83 12.64 17.03
CA MET A 1 1.69 12.40 16.11
C MET A 1 1.44 10.92 16.05
N LYS A 2 0.19 10.50 16.32
CA LYS A 2 -0.20 9.09 16.33
C LYS A 2 -0.76 8.67 14.97
N ILE A 3 -0.21 7.61 14.38
CA ILE A 3 -0.67 7.02 13.12
C ILE A 3 -1.38 5.69 13.42
N GLY A 4 -2.65 5.58 13.01
CA GLY A 4 -3.38 4.33 13.04
C GLY A 4 -3.08 3.51 11.78
N ILE A 5 -2.53 2.32 11.93
CA ILE A 5 -2.25 1.42 10.80
C ILE A 5 -3.34 0.36 10.72
N LEU A 6 -4.12 0.40 9.63
CA LEU A 6 -5.16 -0.57 9.32
C LEU A 6 -4.54 -1.73 8.53
N GLN A 7 -4.17 -2.80 9.24
CA GLN A 7 -3.55 -3.96 8.64
C GLN A 7 -4.60 -4.83 7.94
N ALA A 8 -4.63 -4.76 6.61
CA ALA A 8 -5.60 -5.44 5.75
C ALA A 8 -5.16 -6.84 5.27
N GLY A 9 -3.99 -7.29 5.69
CA GLY A 9 -3.45 -8.60 5.31
C GLY A 9 -2.32 -9.07 6.20
N HIS A 10 -1.88 -10.30 5.94
CA HIS A 10 -0.75 -10.91 6.62
C HIS A 10 0.33 -11.33 5.63
N ALA A 11 1.58 -11.28 6.06
CA ALA A 11 2.67 -11.96 5.37
C ALA A 11 2.36 -13.47 5.25
N PRO A 12 2.89 -14.16 4.22
CA PRO A 12 2.77 -15.62 4.12
C PRO A 12 3.17 -16.32 5.43
N ASP A 13 2.45 -17.38 5.78
CA ASP A 13 2.65 -18.09 7.07
C ASP A 13 4.09 -18.60 7.21
N GLU A 14 4.68 -19.05 6.10
CA GLU A 14 6.05 -19.54 6.05
C GLU A 14 7.10 -18.42 6.32
N MET A 15 6.73 -17.18 6.09
CA MET A 15 7.61 -16.02 6.33
C MET A 15 7.48 -15.46 7.76
N ARG A 16 6.33 -15.62 8.41
CA ARG A 16 6.03 -15.01 9.73
C ARG A 16 7.03 -15.30 10.83
N PRO A 17 7.68 -16.50 10.92
CA PRO A 17 8.71 -16.75 11.92
C PRO A 17 9.98 -15.92 11.72
N GLN A 18 10.19 -15.36 10.52
CA GLN A 18 11.42 -14.68 10.11
C GLN A 18 11.22 -13.23 9.71
N THR A 19 9.96 -12.77 9.63
CA THR A 19 9.64 -11.40 9.21
C THR A 19 8.46 -10.85 10.00
N GLU A 20 8.40 -9.54 10.07
CA GLU A 20 7.29 -8.83 10.68
C GLU A 20 6.04 -8.84 9.79
N ASN A 21 4.90 -8.56 10.40
CA ASN A 21 3.64 -8.39 9.68
C ASN A 21 3.57 -7.04 8.97
N TYR A 22 2.66 -6.87 8.02
CA TYR A 22 2.54 -5.67 7.19
C TYR A 22 2.40 -4.38 8.00
N GLY A 23 1.71 -4.40 9.14
CA GLY A 23 1.60 -3.24 10.02
C GLY A 23 2.95 -2.79 10.56
N ALA A 24 3.78 -3.73 11.02
CA ALA A 24 5.11 -3.43 11.52
C ALA A 24 6.07 -2.99 10.39
N LEU A 25 5.97 -3.57 9.19
CA LEU A 25 6.76 -3.12 8.04
C LEU A 25 6.45 -1.66 7.67
N CYS A 26 5.18 -1.25 7.72
CA CYS A 26 4.80 0.14 7.49
C CYS A 26 5.27 1.07 8.61
N ALA A 27 5.23 0.63 9.87
CA ALA A 27 5.78 1.39 10.99
C ALA A 27 7.29 1.58 10.85
N ASN A 28 8.03 0.52 10.49
CA ASN A 28 9.48 0.58 10.26
C ASN A 28 9.86 1.47 9.07
N LEU A 29 9.07 1.48 7.98
CA LEU A 29 9.26 2.42 6.88
C LEU A 29 9.27 3.88 7.36
N LEU A 30 8.46 4.19 8.36
CA LEU A 30 8.26 5.56 8.88
C LEU A 30 9.00 5.79 10.21
N ASP A 31 9.89 4.86 10.61
CA ASP A 31 10.73 5.06 11.80
C ASP A 31 11.64 6.29 11.65
N GLY A 32 11.94 6.94 12.76
CA GLY A 32 12.77 8.16 12.78
C GLY A 32 12.03 9.45 12.39
N HIS A 33 10.77 9.37 11.89
CA HIS A 33 9.98 10.56 11.54
C HIS A 33 9.18 11.18 12.71
N GLY A 34 9.30 10.61 13.92
CA GLY A 34 8.66 11.15 15.15
C GLY A 34 7.17 10.79 15.25
N PHE A 35 6.78 9.64 14.75
CA PHE A 35 5.43 9.08 14.85
C PHE A 35 5.34 8.00 15.93
N GLU A 36 4.14 7.86 16.50
CA GLU A 36 3.71 6.72 17.31
C GLU A 36 2.70 5.92 16.49
N PHE A 37 2.69 4.60 16.63
CA PHE A 37 1.87 3.72 15.82
C PHE A 37 0.96 2.84 16.65
N ASP A 38 -0.35 2.84 16.31
CA ASP A 38 -1.30 1.81 16.75
C ASP A 38 -1.69 0.94 15.55
N VAL A 39 -1.53 -0.39 15.67
CA VAL A 39 -1.87 -1.32 14.59
C VAL A 39 -3.19 -2.02 14.90
N PHE A 40 -4.13 -1.90 13.96
CA PHE A 40 -5.44 -2.55 14.00
C PHE A 40 -5.51 -3.62 12.92
N SER A 41 -5.62 -4.89 13.30
CA SER A 41 -5.68 -6.01 12.34
C SER A 41 -7.11 -6.14 11.77
N VAL A 42 -7.48 -5.24 10.87
CA VAL A 42 -8.83 -5.20 10.29
C VAL A 42 -9.17 -6.47 9.51
N VAL A 43 -8.17 -7.16 8.95
CA VAL A 43 -8.34 -8.48 8.32
C VAL A 43 -8.82 -9.55 9.31
N ASN A 44 -8.60 -9.35 10.62
CA ASN A 44 -9.06 -10.20 11.72
C ASN A 44 -10.22 -9.55 12.51
N ASP A 45 -10.95 -8.63 11.88
CA ASP A 45 -12.08 -7.89 12.48
C ASP A 45 -11.71 -7.03 13.71
N GLN A 46 -10.44 -6.64 13.83
CA GLN A 46 -9.94 -5.75 14.88
C GLN A 46 -9.88 -4.33 14.35
N PHE A 47 -11.01 -3.60 14.48
CA PHE A 47 -11.14 -2.22 14.03
C PHE A 47 -10.91 -1.23 15.19
N PRO A 48 -10.49 0.03 14.89
CA PRO A 48 -10.53 1.10 15.88
C PRO A 48 -11.98 1.42 16.26
N GLU A 49 -12.19 1.87 17.51
CA GLU A 49 -13.50 2.29 17.99
C GLU A 49 -14.02 3.53 17.26
N SER A 50 -13.08 4.40 16.81
CA SER A 50 -13.39 5.66 16.11
C SER A 50 -12.27 6.05 15.16
N GLU A 51 -12.62 6.76 14.07
CA GLU A 51 -11.68 7.45 13.18
C GLU A 51 -10.89 8.56 13.88
N LEU A 52 -11.30 8.99 15.07
CA LEU A 52 -10.62 10.02 15.88
C LEU A 52 -9.53 9.43 16.80
N GLN A 53 -9.38 8.12 16.84
CA GLN A 53 -8.42 7.43 17.74
C GLN A 53 -6.95 7.64 17.32
N ALA A 54 -6.73 8.11 16.08
CA ALA A 54 -5.43 8.51 15.58
C ALA A 54 -5.47 9.90 14.91
N ASP A 55 -4.30 10.51 14.77
CA ASP A 55 -4.16 11.81 14.09
C ASP A 55 -4.21 11.62 12.57
N ALA A 56 -3.71 10.49 12.06
CA ALA A 56 -3.73 10.10 10.66
C ALA A 56 -3.78 8.57 10.52
N TRP A 57 -4.06 8.09 9.31
CA TRP A 57 -4.32 6.67 9.04
C TRP A 57 -3.49 6.15 7.86
N LEU A 58 -3.05 4.89 7.96
CA LEU A 58 -2.38 4.16 6.88
C LEU A 58 -3.05 2.80 6.69
N ILE A 59 -3.40 2.44 5.44
CA ILE A 59 -3.93 1.12 5.08
C ILE A 59 -2.85 0.34 4.37
N THR A 60 -2.54 -0.86 4.86
CA THR A 60 -1.48 -1.71 4.32
C THR A 60 -1.88 -2.43 3.04
N GLY A 61 -0.91 -3.12 2.43
CA GLY A 61 -1.15 -4.14 1.42
C GLY A 61 -1.95 -5.34 1.95
N SER A 62 -2.46 -6.14 1.02
CA SER A 62 -3.16 -7.39 1.28
C SER A 62 -2.97 -8.36 0.10
N ARG A 63 -3.18 -9.66 0.37
CA ARG A 63 -3.30 -10.67 -0.71
C ARG A 63 -4.69 -10.72 -1.35
N HIS A 64 -5.67 -10.04 -0.74
CA HIS A 64 -7.07 -10.06 -1.16
C HIS A 64 -7.35 -8.96 -2.19
N GLY A 65 -8.33 -9.21 -3.06
CA GLY A 65 -8.88 -8.19 -3.95
C GLY A 65 -9.95 -7.37 -3.22
N VAL A 66 -10.01 -6.07 -3.50
CA VAL A 66 -10.98 -5.14 -2.88
C VAL A 66 -12.42 -5.39 -3.29
N TYR A 67 -12.63 -6.24 -4.29
CA TYR A 67 -13.92 -6.68 -4.83
C TYR A 67 -14.36 -8.05 -4.28
N GLU A 68 -13.53 -8.70 -3.44
CA GLU A 68 -13.90 -9.96 -2.78
C GLU A 68 -14.98 -9.73 -1.72
N ASP A 69 -15.85 -10.75 -1.51
CA ASP A 69 -16.88 -10.72 -0.46
C ASP A 69 -16.29 -11.24 0.86
N LEU A 70 -15.44 -10.41 1.49
CA LEU A 70 -14.82 -10.72 2.78
C LEU A 70 -15.39 -9.83 3.89
N PRO A 71 -15.56 -10.37 5.11
CA PRO A 71 -16.23 -9.66 6.21
C PRO A 71 -15.66 -8.28 6.51
N PHE A 72 -14.35 -8.08 6.40
CA PHE A 72 -13.68 -6.83 6.73
C PHE A 72 -13.78 -5.75 5.65
N ILE A 73 -14.14 -6.09 4.40
CA ILE A 73 -14.11 -5.13 3.26
C ILE A 73 -15.13 -4.02 3.45
N GLN A 74 -16.39 -4.34 3.74
CA GLN A 74 -17.44 -3.32 3.89
C GLN A 74 -17.23 -2.46 5.14
N PRO A 75 -16.90 -3.01 6.33
CA PRO A 75 -16.50 -2.19 7.49
C PRO A 75 -15.31 -1.26 7.21
N LEU A 76 -14.30 -1.73 6.46
CA LEU A 76 -13.14 -0.92 6.11
C LEU A 76 -13.53 0.24 5.16
N LYS A 77 -14.38 0.00 4.16
CA LYS A 77 -14.91 1.07 3.29
C LYS A 77 -15.69 2.12 4.11
N ALA A 78 -16.52 1.68 5.05
CA ALA A 78 -17.26 2.58 5.94
C ALA A 78 -16.31 3.41 6.83
N LEU A 79 -15.24 2.80 7.35
CA LEU A 79 -14.22 3.51 8.13
C LEU A 79 -13.46 4.54 7.27
N ILE A 80 -13.08 4.20 6.03
CA ILE A 80 -12.45 5.14 5.08
C ILE A 80 -13.33 6.38 4.92
N LEU A 81 -14.63 6.22 4.69
CA LEU A 81 -15.55 7.36 4.53
C LEU A 81 -15.63 8.23 5.80
N ARG A 82 -15.59 7.63 6.99
CA ARG A 82 -15.54 8.39 8.25
C ARG A 82 -14.23 9.16 8.42
N ILE A 83 -13.08 8.52 8.10
CA ILE A 83 -11.76 9.16 8.14
C ILE A 83 -11.73 10.38 7.20
N VAL A 84 -12.26 10.24 5.99
CA VAL A 84 -12.38 11.34 5.01
C VAL A 84 -13.30 12.43 5.52
N ALA A 85 -14.48 12.09 6.05
CA ALA A 85 -15.43 13.06 6.61
C ALA A 85 -14.84 13.84 7.80
N ALA A 86 -14.01 13.18 8.62
CA ALA A 86 -13.27 13.80 9.72
C ALA A 86 -12.03 14.59 9.27
N LYS A 87 -11.76 14.65 7.96
CA LYS A 87 -10.58 15.31 7.35
C LYS A 87 -9.26 14.82 7.91
N LYS A 88 -9.18 13.57 8.33
CA LYS A 88 -7.93 12.97 8.81
C LYS A 88 -7.07 12.55 7.62
N PRO A 89 -5.74 12.81 7.66
CA PRO A 89 -4.84 12.33 6.61
C PRO A 89 -4.90 10.82 6.47
N LEU A 90 -4.97 10.34 5.22
CA LEU A 90 -5.06 8.91 4.92
C LEU A 90 -4.04 8.53 3.85
N VAL A 91 -3.24 7.50 4.12
CA VAL A 91 -2.33 6.89 3.15
C VAL A 91 -2.77 5.46 2.86
N GLY A 92 -2.68 5.04 1.60
CA GLY A 92 -2.95 3.66 1.19
C GLY A 92 -1.80 3.06 0.39
N ILE A 93 -1.36 1.85 0.75
CA ILE A 93 -0.30 1.10 0.07
C ILE A 93 -0.91 -0.15 -0.58
N CYS A 94 -0.71 -0.36 -1.87
CA CYS A 94 -1.15 -1.51 -2.67
C CYS A 94 -2.66 -1.78 -2.52
N PHE A 95 -3.08 -2.77 -1.72
CA PHE A 95 -4.49 -2.98 -1.39
C PHE A 95 -5.11 -1.71 -0.79
N GLY A 96 -4.40 -1.01 0.09
CA GLY A 96 -4.85 0.26 0.65
C GLY A 96 -5.12 1.33 -0.41
N HIS A 97 -4.24 1.44 -1.41
CA HIS A 97 -4.46 2.31 -2.58
C HIS A 97 -5.71 1.90 -3.36
N GLN A 98 -5.91 0.62 -3.59
CA GLN A 98 -7.03 0.08 -4.35
C GLN A 98 -8.36 0.26 -3.62
N ILE A 99 -8.42 -0.05 -2.30
CA ILE A 99 -9.67 0.06 -1.56
C ILE A 99 -10.09 1.52 -1.35
N ILE A 100 -9.14 2.44 -1.19
CA ILE A 100 -9.42 3.88 -1.19
C ILE A 100 -10.01 4.29 -2.54
N ALA A 101 -9.35 3.93 -3.65
CA ALA A 101 -9.83 4.26 -4.99
C ALA A 101 -11.24 3.72 -5.25
N GLN A 102 -11.50 2.46 -4.91
CA GLN A 102 -12.81 1.83 -5.04
C GLN A 102 -13.89 2.55 -4.18
N THR A 103 -13.54 2.93 -2.95
CA THR A 103 -14.45 3.62 -2.03
C THR A 103 -14.77 5.04 -2.50
N MET A 104 -13.80 5.71 -3.12
CA MET A 104 -13.92 7.08 -3.62
C MET A 104 -14.52 7.18 -5.04
N GLY A 105 -15.07 6.07 -5.57
CA GLY A 105 -15.79 6.04 -6.85
C GLY A 105 -14.94 5.71 -8.09
N GLY A 106 -13.72 5.23 -7.90
CA GLY A 106 -12.91 4.60 -8.93
C GLY A 106 -13.28 3.14 -9.16
N HIS A 107 -12.54 2.47 -10.04
CA HIS A 107 -12.72 1.05 -10.30
C HIS A 107 -11.40 0.30 -10.24
N VAL A 108 -11.42 -0.84 -9.55
CA VAL A 108 -10.28 -1.76 -9.40
C VAL A 108 -10.67 -3.10 -9.98
N GLU A 109 -9.76 -3.69 -10.73
CA GLU A 109 -9.94 -5.04 -11.29
C GLU A 109 -8.65 -5.84 -11.28
N LYS A 110 -8.80 -7.15 -11.43
CA LYS A 110 -7.69 -8.04 -11.71
C LYS A 110 -7.19 -7.77 -13.12
N PHE A 111 -5.97 -7.19 -13.23
CA PHE A 111 -5.47 -6.70 -14.49
C PHE A 111 -5.11 -7.84 -15.45
N SER A 112 -5.66 -7.79 -16.66
CA SER A 112 -5.45 -8.84 -17.68
C SER A 112 -4.02 -8.91 -18.21
N GLY A 113 -3.23 -7.83 -18.05
CA GLY A 113 -1.81 -7.78 -18.41
C GLY A 113 -0.88 -8.59 -17.49
N GLY A 114 -1.39 -9.22 -16.43
CA GLY A 114 -0.63 -10.09 -15.54
C GLY A 114 -0.08 -9.35 -14.31
N TRP A 115 1.16 -9.68 -13.92
CA TRP A 115 1.79 -9.27 -12.67
C TRP A 115 2.86 -8.21 -12.84
N SER A 116 3.00 -7.31 -11.85
CA SER A 116 4.18 -6.50 -11.60
C SER A 116 4.79 -6.93 -10.27
N ILE A 117 6.05 -7.40 -10.29
CA ILE A 117 6.74 -7.87 -9.10
C ILE A 117 8.20 -7.42 -9.07
N GLY A 118 8.75 -7.31 -7.87
CA GLY A 118 10.14 -6.91 -7.66
C GLY A 118 10.41 -5.44 -7.97
N LEU A 119 11.67 -5.08 -8.05
CA LEU A 119 12.09 -3.69 -8.23
C LEU A 119 11.68 -3.14 -9.59
N THR A 120 10.80 -2.14 -9.57
CA THR A 120 10.12 -1.56 -10.72
C THR A 120 10.41 -0.06 -10.82
N ASP A 121 10.60 0.44 -12.04
CA ASP A 121 10.79 1.86 -12.34
C ASP A 121 9.44 2.58 -12.41
N TYR A 122 9.31 3.69 -11.68
CA TYR A 122 8.15 4.57 -11.70
C TYR A 122 8.57 6.00 -12.07
N GLN A 123 7.68 6.72 -12.74
CA GLN A 123 7.72 8.17 -12.79
C GLN A 123 6.85 8.72 -11.69
N PHE A 124 7.41 9.49 -10.77
CA PHE A 124 6.70 10.06 -9.63
C PHE A 124 7.08 11.53 -9.47
N GLU A 125 6.09 12.44 -9.53
CA GLU A 125 6.31 13.89 -9.40
C GLU A 125 7.45 14.44 -10.29
N GLY A 126 7.56 13.93 -11.53
CA GLY A 126 8.57 14.37 -12.50
C GLY A 126 9.97 13.74 -12.34
N GLN A 127 10.17 12.87 -11.36
CA GLN A 127 11.42 12.14 -11.17
C GLN A 127 11.24 10.63 -11.30
N LYS A 128 12.34 9.95 -11.63
CA LYS A 128 12.37 8.48 -11.67
C LYS A 128 12.68 7.94 -10.28
N VAL A 129 11.83 7.03 -9.80
CA VAL A 129 12.02 6.28 -8.55
C VAL A 129 11.94 4.77 -8.81
N ARG A 130 12.65 3.98 -8.02
CA ARG A 130 12.69 2.52 -8.12
C ARG A 130 12.16 1.91 -6.83
N ILE A 131 11.02 1.24 -6.88
CA ILE A 131 10.32 0.74 -5.71
C ILE A 131 9.81 -0.67 -6.00
N ASN A 132 9.78 -1.53 -4.99
CA ASN A 132 9.27 -2.87 -5.14
C ASN A 132 7.77 -2.86 -5.44
N ALA A 133 7.37 -3.70 -6.38
CA ALA A 133 5.99 -4.03 -6.71
C ALA A 133 5.70 -5.48 -6.31
N TRP A 134 4.45 -5.78 -5.97
CA TRP A 134 3.92 -7.13 -5.83
C TRP A 134 2.40 -7.13 -6.00
N HIS A 135 1.93 -6.99 -7.24
CA HIS A 135 0.49 -6.89 -7.51
C HIS A 135 0.13 -7.37 -8.92
N GLN A 136 -1.12 -7.82 -9.07
CA GLN A 136 -1.80 -8.00 -10.35
C GLN A 136 -2.95 -7.01 -10.47
N ASP A 137 -3.74 -6.84 -9.41
CA ASP A 137 -4.87 -5.93 -9.38
C ASP A 137 -4.40 -4.47 -9.48
N GLN A 138 -5.21 -3.66 -10.18
CA GLN A 138 -4.91 -2.24 -10.40
C GLN A 138 -6.16 -1.37 -10.37
N VAL A 139 -5.99 -0.11 -10.03
CA VAL A 139 -6.96 0.94 -10.33
C VAL A 139 -6.97 1.15 -11.84
N VAL A 140 -8.11 0.94 -12.50
CA VAL A 140 -8.30 1.10 -13.95
C VAL A 140 -9.17 2.31 -14.29
N THR A 141 -10.00 2.78 -13.36
CA THR A 141 -10.75 4.04 -13.49
C THR A 141 -10.38 4.95 -12.33
N LEU A 142 -9.90 6.15 -12.68
CA LEU A 142 -9.51 7.16 -11.70
C LEU A 142 -10.74 7.66 -10.92
N PRO A 143 -10.68 7.74 -9.57
CA PRO A 143 -11.74 8.37 -8.77
C PRO A 143 -11.94 9.85 -9.15
N PRO A 144 -13.18 10.40 -9.08
CA PRO A 144 -13.49 11.75 -9.56
C PRO A 144 -12.66 12.88 -8.94
N LYS A 145 -12.23 12.75 -7.68
CA LYS A 145 -11.43 13.76 -6.95
C LYS A 145 -9.95 13.41 -6.86
N ALA A 146 -9.50 12.41 -7.61
CA ALA A 146 -8.12 11.98 -7.59
C ALA A 146 -7.32 12.57 -8.75
N ARG A 147 -6.06 12.88 -8.47
CA ARG A 147 -5.04 13.27 -9.45
C ARG A 147 -3.96 12.20 -9.48
N CYS A 148 -3.63 11.72 -10.67
CA CYS A 148 -2.49 10.82 -10.85
C CYS A 148 -1.19 11.63 -10.77
N THR A 149 -0.31 11.27 -9.84
CA THR A 149 1.00 11.91 -9.61
C THR A 149 2.16 11.03 -10.02
N GLY A 150 1.89 9.78 -10.41
CA GLY A 150 2.92 8.90 -10.92
C GLY A 150 2.39 7.60 -11.52
N SER A 151 3.21 7.00 -12.38
CA SER A 151 2.88 5.80 -13.14
C SER A 151 4.13 4.94 -13.39
N SER A 152 3.91 3.71 -13.84
CA SER A 152 4.94 2.87 -14.46
C SER A 152 4.50 2.42 -15.85
N ALA A 153 5.37 1.73 -16.57
CA ALA A 153 5.00 1.13 -17.85
C ALA A 153 3.85 0.10 -17.72
N PHE A 154 3.70 -0.49 -16.53
CA PHE A 154 2.69 -1.50 -16.23
C PHE A 154 1.45 -0.93 -15.51
N CYS A 155 1.63 0.05 -14.63
CA CYS A 155 0.57 0.61 -13.80
C CYS A 155 0.36 2.09 -14.09
N LYS A 156 -0.76 2.42 -14.75
CA LYS A 156 -1.09 3.79 -15.15
C LYS A 156 -1.35 4.71 -13.95
N TYR A 157 -2.06 4.24 -12.95
CA TYR A 157 -2.46 5.00 -11.77
C TYR A 157 -1.70 4.50 -10.53
N ALA A 158 -0.35 4.57 -10.59
CA ALA A 158 0.49 4.02 -9.55
C ALA A 158 0.58 4.89 -8.29
N PHE A 159 0.36 6.20 -8.42
CA PHE A 159 0.35 7.17 -7.32
C PHE A 159 -0.82 8.12 -7.51
N LEU A 160 -1.63 8.27 -6.47
CA LEU A 160 -2.80 9.14 -6.48
C LEU A 160 -2.77 10.10 -5.28
N GLU A 161 -3.09 11.36 -5.55
CA GLU A 161 -3.43 12.36 -4.55
C GLU A 161 -4.88 12.77 -4.71
N TYR A 162 -5.56 13.06 -3.61
CA TYR A 162 -6.95 13.46 -3.57
C TYR A 162 -7.09 14.80 -2.82
N GLU A 163 -8.11 15.55 -3.17
CA GLU A 163 -8.41 16.84 -2.52
C GLU A 163 -8.67 16.69 -1.02
N ASP A 164 -9.16 15.53 -0.58
CA ASP A 164 -9.60 15.25 0.79
C ASP A 164 -8.48 14.74 1.71
N ALA A 165 -7.23 15.20 1.54
CA ALA A 165 -6.07 14.78 2.31
C ALA A 165 -5.79 13.27 2.27
N ILE A 166 -5.82 12.70 1.06
CA ILE A 166 -5.46 11.31 0.81
C ILE A 166 -4.28 11.24 -0.15
N PHE A 167 -3.31 10.38 0.16
CA PHE A 167 -2.24 9.97 -0.74
C PHE A 167 -2.20 8.45 -0.82
N SER A 168 -2.05 7.88 -2.01
CA SER A 168 -1.99 6.43 -2.14
C SER A 168 -1.06 5.97 -3.24
N LEU A 169 -0.49 4.79 -3.10
CA LEU A 169 0.49 4.23 -4.02
C LEU A 169 0.32 2.72 -4.17
N GLN A 170 0.49 2.25 -5.43
CA GLN A 170 0.41 0.83 -5.76
C GLN A 170 1.69 0.06 -5.40
N ALA A 171 2.84 0.76 -5.35
CA ALA A 171 4.13 0.20 -4.99
C ALA A 171 4.26 -0.06 -3.48
N HIS A 172 5.26 -0.85 -3.10
CA HIS A 172 5.56 -1.27 -1.74
C HIS A 172 6.90 -0.70 -1.25
N PRO A 173 6.97 0.55 -0.77
CA PRO A 173 8.21 1.10 -0.20
C PRO A 173 8.59 0.43 1.12
N GLU A 174 7.64 -0.23 1.80
CA GLU A 174 7.88 -0.99 3.04
C GLU A 174 8.55 -2.34 2.80
N PHE A 175 8.63 -2.83 1.54
CA PHE A 175 9.27 -4.10 1.23
C PHE A 175 10.75 -3.90 0.91
N ASN A 176 11.62 -4.53 1.71
CA ASN A 176 13.04 -4.66 1.40
C ASN A 176 13.33 -5.90 0.53
N SER A 177 14.59 -6.06 0.12
CA SER A 177 15.03 -7.19 -0.72
C SER A 177 14.79 -8.56 -0.07
N ALA A 178 14.98 -8.67 1.24
CA ALA A 178 14.76 -9.93 1.96
C ALA A 178 13.28 -10.32 1.96
N PHE A 179 12.38 -9.33 2.09
CA PHE A 179 10.95 -9.58 2.03
C PHE A 179 10.50 -10.01 0.62
N ILE A 180 11.01 -9.35 -0.44
CA ILE A 180 10.74 -9.75 -1.84
C ILE A 180 11.27 -11.15 -2.11
N GLN A 181 12.46 -11.50 -1.63
CA GLN A 181 13.01 -12.86 -1.75
C GLN A 181 12.08 -13.90 -1.12
N GLY A 182 11.56 -13.64 0.06
CA GLY A 182 10.58 -14.50 0.72
C GLY A 182 9.28 -14.64 -0.10
N LEU A 183 8.76 -13.54 -0.65
CA LEU A 183 7.59 -13.58 -1.50
C LEU A 183 7.82 -14.40 -2.78
N ILE A 184 8.99 -14.28 -3.41
CA ILE A 184 9.39 -15.11 -4.56
C ILE A 184 9.36 -16.59 -4.17
N GLN A 185 9.96 -16.93 -3.04
CA GLN A 185 10.10 -18.32 -2.60
C GLN A 185 8.77 -18.95 -2.18
N PHE A 186 7.97 -18.27 -1.37
CA PHE A 186 6.83 -18.89 -0.69
C PHE A 186 5.46 -18.59 -1.33
N ARG A 187 5.35 -17.48 -2.06
CA ARG A 187 4.09 -17.05 -2.65
C ARG A 187 4.11 -17.04 -4.18
N GLY A 188 5.19 -16.54 -4.80
CA GLY A 188 5.26 -16.33 -6.24
C GLY A 188 5.20 -17.59 -7.06
N GLN A 189 5.83 -18.68 -6.60
CA GLN A 189 5.95 -19.95 -7.33
C GLN A 189 4.62 -20.55 -7.78
N LYS A 190 3.51 -20.21 -7.11
CA LYS A 190 2.18 -20.75 -7.40
C LYS A 190 1.34 -19.87 -8.34
N THR A 191 1.68 -18.60 -8.48
CA THR A 191 0.77 -17.59 -9.08
C THR A 191 1.41 -16.67 -10.09
N VAL A 192 2.73 -16.52 -10.07
CA VAL A 192 3.48 -15.58 -10.91
C VAL A 192 4.29 -16.35 -11.97
N PRO A 193 4.34 -15.87 -13.22
CA PRO A 193 5.18 -16.48 -14.25
C PRO A 193 6.65 -16.56 -13.84
N GLN A 194 7.30 -17.68 -14.11
CA GLN A 194 8.67 -17.98 -13.69
C GLN A 194 9.68 -16.91 -14.18
N THR A 195 9.51 -16.41 -15.40
CA THR A 195 10.39 -15.36 -15.98
C THR A 195 10.35 -14.04 -15.19
N LEU A 196 9.18 -13.70 -14.62
CA LEU A 196 9.07 -12.52 -13.75
C LEU A 196 9.74 -12.76 -12.41
N LEU A 197 9.61 -13.95 -11.83
CA LEU A 197 10.29 -14.33 -10.58
C LEU A 197 11.81 -14.25 -10.74
N GLU A 198 12.35 -14.80 -11.83
CA GLU A 198 13.79 -14.75 -12.15
C GLU A 198 14.29 -13.31 -12.35
N THR A 199 13.49 -12.47 -13.04
CA THR A 199 13.78 -11.05 -13.21
C THR A 199 13.77 -10.31 -11.86
N ALA A 200 12.80 -10.56 -11.00
CA ALA A 200 12.75 -9.96 -9.67
C ALA A 200 13.93 -10.42 -8.80
N GLN A 201 14.26 -11.72 -8.85
CA GLN A 201 15.41 -12.30 -8.13
C GLN A 201 16.72 -11.63 -8.54
N SER A 202 16.94 -11.38 -9.84
CA SER A 202 18.19 -10.78 -10.33
C SER A 202 18.41 -9.33 -9.88
N LYS A 203 17.34 -8.64 -9.43
CA LYS A 203 17.37 -7.24 -8.99
C LYS A 203 17.36 -7.03 -7.48
N LEU A 204 17.44 -8.11 -6.68
CA LEU A 204 17.38 -8.00 -5.22
C LEU A 204 18.49 -7.16 -4.60
N SER A 205 19.65 -7.08 -5.24
CA SER A 205 20.80 -6.28 -4.79
C SER A 205 20.79 -4.84 -5.31
N ASP A 206 19.88 -4.48 -6.19
CA ASP A 206 19.81 -3.15 -6.76
C ASP A 206 19.31 -2.12 -5.73
N LEU A 207 19.77 -0.87 -5.88
CA LEU A 207 19.32 0.24 -5.04
C LEU A 207 17.86 0.57 -5.32
N ASN A 208 17.10 0.82 -4.26
CA ASN A 208 15.73 1.27 -4.31
C ASN A 208 15.60 2.73 -3.83
N SER A 209 14.40 3.28 -3.92
CA SER A 209 14.05 4.64 -3.53
C SER A 209 13.05 4.66 -2.36
N ASN A 210 13.08 3.66 -1.48
CA ASN A 210 12.12 3.54 -0.38
C ASN A 210 12.16 4.76 0.54
N ASP A 211 13.35 5.29 0.84
CA ASP A 211 13.53 6.47 1.69
C ASP A 211 12.85 7.73 1.11
N ILE A 212 12.83 7.88 -0.22
CA ILE A 212 12.13 9.00 -0.88
C ILE A 212 10.63 8.92 -0.59
N LEU A 213 10.06 7.72 -0.63
CA LEU A 213 8.63 7.53 -0.34
C LEU A 213 8.32 7.59 1.16
N ALA A 214 9.21 7.14 2.02
CA ALA A 214 9.11 7.32 3.46
C ALA A 214 9.01 8.82 3.82
N GLU A 215 9.93 9.64 3.31
CA GLU A 215 9.94 11.09 3.50
C GLU A 215 8.68 11.76 2.91
N LYS A 216 8.24 11.35 1.72
CA LYS A 216 6.99 11.86 1.10
C LYS A 216 5.77 11.57 1.97
N ILE A 217 5.63 10.34 2.46
CA ILE A 217 4.51 9.94 3.34
C ILE A 217 4.58 10.69 4.66
N ALA A 218 5.76 10.79 5.27
CA ALA A 218 5.94 11.49 6.54
C ALA A 218 5.60 13.00 6.41
N THR A 219 6.10 13.64 5.36
CA THR A 219 5.80 15.05 5.05
C THR A 219 4.32 15.25 4.78
N PHE A 220 3.68 14.33 4.04
CA PHE A 220 2.25 14.38 3.79
C PHE A 220 1.45 14.33 5.10
N PHE A 221 1.74 13.39 6.00
CA PHE A 221 1.07 13.31 7.29
C PHE A 221 1.23 14.61 8.11
N LYS A 222 2.46 15.12 8.23
CA LYS A 222 2.76 16.35 8.99
C LYS A 222 2.06 17.58 8.41
N SER A 223 1.98 17.69 7.08
CA SER A 223 1.38 18.84 6.40
C SER A 223 -0.15 18.88 6.44
N LYS A 224 -0.81 17.75 6.69
CA LYS A 224 -2.27 17.60 6.67
C LYS A 224 -2.89 17.40 8.05
N ALA A 225 -2.08 17.14 9.08
CA ALA A 225 -2.52 17.04 10.45
C ALA A 225 -2.54 18.45 11.09
N GLY A 226 -3.48 19.28 10.68
CA GLY A 226 -3.67 20.64 11.22
C GLY A 226 -5.05 20.80 11.79
#